data_73115f43d27a33a76400a1c8094aab5b
#
_entry.id   73115f43d27a33a76400a1c8094aab5b
#
_cell.length_a   1.000
_cell.length_b   1.000
_cell.length_c   1.000
_cell.angle_alpha   90.00
_cell.angle_beta   90.00
_cell.angle_gamma   90.00
#
_symmetry.space_group_name_H-M   'P 1'
#
loop_
_entity.id
_entity.type
_entity.pdbx_description
1 polymer ?
#
loop_
_entity_poly.entity_id
_entity_poly.type
_entity_poly.pdbx_seq_one_letter_code
_entity_poly.pdbx_strand_id
1 'polypeptide(L)'
;MTDHSRRTFLRRLSAGGALVALAGPAIVACGAADVGGGPAPEPPSPEPVDGRFRLRLAPQVTPAALTLTAAPGAANIGSATAPAWMLNGSLPSPLLRVRRGQRFRVTMRNQLPQELILHWHGLVPPEAMDGHPRFAVPTGGAYEYDFTVQDRAGAYWYHSHTHMHTGEHTYRGIAGLLLVNDGEEDALALPAGDRELPLILQDRRLDSAGLPTYNNTGPAMMAGVQGPEPFVNGVHKPFVEVDSALYRLRLLNGSNARIFRLAPSDGQPFVLIGNDGGLLPAPVTLASLDLAPAERADVLLDLRALRAGDRLMLRSAAFTMQGGMGFMGGANLQGQPMDLLEFRVSRQVSDGTVIPSTLPVVSLPDPGAAVRERTFVFESFQMNHTINGREFSMTREDVTVPFGDTEIWTFENASGLPHPVHLHATHFRVLSRSGGRGQVMPWEIGRKDTVLLHPFESVRVAVQFTTERGLYLLHCHNLEHEDMGMMQNIRIV
;
A
#
# COMPACT_ATOMS: atom_id res chain seq x y z
N MET A 1 19.02 41.66 43.67
CA MET A 1 18.93 43.11 43.60
C MET A 1 18.01 43.39 42.46
N THR A 2 16.76 43.62 42.81
CA THR A 2 15.85 44.78 42.63
C THR A 2 15.35 44.87 41.16
N ASP A 3 14.15 44.49 40.84
CA ASP A 3 12.77 44.87 41.25
C ASP A 3 12.30 46.19 40.64
N HIS A 4 11.03 46.20 40.31
CA HIS A 4 10.10 47.26 39.97
C HIS A 4 9.75 47.46 38.48
N SER A 5 8.59 47.33 38.12
CA SER A 5 7.19 47.36 38.54
C SER A 5 6.38 48.36 37.70
N ARG A 6 5.31 47.83 37.14
CA ARG A 6 3.91 48.33 37.19
C ARG A 6 3.48 49.68 36.60
N ARG A 7 2.39 49.58 35.85
CA ARG A 7 1.10 50.33 35.89
C ARG A 7 0.84 51.35 34.80
N THR A 8 -0.14 51.06 34.00
CA THR A 8 -1.48 51.67 33.83
C THR A 8 -1.56 53.17 33.56
N PHE A 9 -2.17 53.57 32.43
CA PHE A 9 -3.14 54.67 32.45
C PHE A 9 -4.23 54.53 31.38
N LEU A 10 -5.48 54.48 31.82
CA LEU A 10 -6.74 54.70 31.12
C LEU A 10 -7.10 56.16 31.11
N ARG A 11 -7.75 56.68 30.07
CA ARG A 11 -8.99 57.49 30.10
C ARG A 11 -9.15 58.29 28.80
N ARG A 12 -10.25 57.99 28.06
CA ARG A 12 -11.46 58.78 27.81
C ARG A 12 -11.27 60.22 27.28
N LEU A 13 -11.89 60.54 26.14
CA LEU A 13 -13.07 61.41 26.10
C LEU A 13 -13.66 61.53 24.66
N SER A 14 -14.94 61.65 24.67
CA SER A 14 -15.97 61.68 23.66
C SER A 14 -16.12 63.07 22.94
N ALA A 15 -16.69 63.02 21.79
CA ALA A 15 -17.86 63.80 21.31
C ALA A 15 -17.71 64.43 19.92
N GLY A 16 -18.63 64.14 19.04
CA GLY A 16 -19.52 65.07 18.39
C GLY A 16 -19.30 65.32 16.90
N GLY A 17 -20.26 64.96 16.08
CA GLY A 17 -20.68 65.88 15.03
C GLY A 17 -20.76 65.37 13.57
N ALA A 18 -21.98 65.09 13.14
CA ALA A 18 -22.61 65.40 11.87
C ALA A 18 -22.34 64.62 10.59
N LEU A 19 -23.44 64.05 10.08
CA LEU A 19 -23.72 63.42 8.79
C LEU A 19 -23.27 64.21 7.57
N VAL A 20 -22.74 63.54 6.56
CA VAL A 20 -23.10 63.73 5.15
C VAL A 20 -23.14 62.36 4.47
N ALA A 21 -24.29 62.02 3.90
CA ALA A 21 -24.51 60.85 3.11
C ALA A 21 -24.03 61.06 1.66
N LEU A 22 -23.18 60.18 1.19
CA LEU A 22 -22.99 59.96 -0.26
C LEU A 22 -22.99 58.46 -0.53
N ALA A 23 -23.94 58.05 -1.34
CA ALA A 23 -24.12 56.65 -1.80
C ALA A 23 -23.03 56.25 -2.78
N GLY A 24 -22.30 55.18 -2.48
CA GLY A 24 -21.44 54.46 -3.38
C GLY A 24 -21.73 52.95 -3.26
N PRO A 25 -21.50 52.14 -4.29
CA PRO A 25 -22.04 50.79 -4.37
C PRO A 25 -21.39 49.87 -3.33
N ALA A 26 -22.24 49.11 -2.64
CA ALA A 26 -21.84 48.09 -1.65
C ALA A 26 -21.09 46.94 -2.32
N ILE A 27 -19.81 46.83 -2.02
CA ILE A 27 -19.06 45.59 -2.23
C ILE A 27 -19.42 44.70 -1.04
N VAL A 28 -20.19 43.63 -1.32
CA VAL A 28 -20.45 42.56 -0.35
C VAL A 28 -19.17 41.77 -0.20
N ALA A 29 -18.41 42.04 0.83
CA ALA A 29 -17.36 41.15 1.28
C ALA A 29 -18.05 39.92 1.94
N CYS A 30 -18.10 38.81 1.26
CA CYS A 30 -18.39 37.50 1.87
C CYS A 30 -17.29 37.20 2.87
N GLY A 31 -17.53 37.45 4.14
CA GLY A 31 -16.75 36.88 5.24
C GLY A 31 -16.94 35.38 5.21
N ALA A 32 -15.87 34.65 4.93
CA ALA A 32 -15.82 33.19 5.14
C ALA A 32 -15.95 32.95 6.64
N ALA A 33 -17.15 32.59 7.07
CA ALA A 33 -17.34 31.95 8.37
C ALA A 33 -16.67 30.58 8.29
N ASP A 34 -15.66 30.39 9.12
CA ASP A 34 -15.04 29.09 9.39
C ASP A 34 -16.07 28.22 10.12
N VAL A 35 -16.94 27.57 9.36
CA VAL A 35 -17.83 26.55 9.88
C VAL A 35 -16.98 25.29 10.04
N GLY A 36 -16.51 25.05 11.27
CA GLY A 36 -16.01 23.77 11.73
C GLY A 36 -17.08 22.69 11.56
N GLY A 37 -17.32 22.27 10.33
CA GLY A 37 -18.12 21.12 9.99
C GLY A 37 -17.31 19.86 10.29
N GLY A 38 -17.63 19.15 11.36
CA GLY A 38 -17.24 17.76 11.49
C GLY A 38 -17.64 16.98 10.23
N PRO A 39 -16.99 15.85 9.90
CA PRO A 39 -17.36 15.04 8.75
C PRO A 39 -18.86 14.74 8.82
N ALA A 40 -19.54 14.96 7.69
CA ALA A 40 -20.95 14.59 7.58
C ALA A 40 -21.11 13.11 7.98
N PRO A 41 -22.17 12.75 8.68
CA PRO A 41 -22.41 11.35 9.04
C PRO A 41 -22.43 10.51 7.76
N GLU A 42 -21.63 9.45 7.75
CA GLU A 42 -21.59 8.50 6.65
C GLU A 42 -23.00 7.95 6.41
N PRO A 43 -23.50 7.90 5.16
CA PRO A 43 -24.83 7.38 4.88
C PRO A 43 -24.95 5.94 5.44
N PRO A 44 -26.15 5.53 5.87
CA PRO A 44 -26.36 4.19 6.41
C PRO A 44 -25.84 3.14 5.43
N SER A 45 -25.35 2.02 5.97
CA SER A 45 -24.86 0.89 5.17
C SER A 45 -25.91 0.49 4.15
N PRO A 46 -25.60 0.43 2.86
CA PRO A 46 -26.54 -0.09 1.89
C PRO A 46 -26.86 -1.55 2.23
N GLU A 47 -28.12 -1.93 2.09
CA GLU A 47 -28.55 -3.32 2.27
C GLU A 47 -27.71 -4.24 1.36
N PRO A 48 -27.33 -5.43 1.85
CA PRO A 48 -26.62 -6.38 1.04
C PRO A 48 -27.45 -6.83 -0.15
N VAL A 49 -26.83 -6.99 -1.31
CA VAL A 49 -27.45 -7.62 -2.48
C VAL A 49 -26.83 -9.00 -2.64
N ASP A 50 -27.65 -10.05 -2.45
CA ASP A 50 -27.21 -11.46 -2.46
C ASP A 50 -26.07 -11.74 -1.47
N GLY A 51 -26.14 -11.13 -0.26
CA GLY A 51 -25.15 -11.31 0.81
C GLY A 51 -23.82 -10.59 0.59
N ARG A 52 -23.71 -9.71 -0.42
CA ARG A 52 -22.53 -8.93 -0.73
C ARG A 52 -22.84 -7.43 -0.69
N PHE A 53 -21.81 -6.64 -0.46
CA PHE A 53 -21.90 -5.19 -0.32
C PHE A 53 -21.25 -4.48 -1.51
N ARG A 54 -21.78 -3.31 -1.89
CA ARG A 54 -21.20 -2.54 -3.01
C ARG A 54 -19.77 -2.09 -2.67
N LEU A 55 -18.83 -2.38 -3.58
CA LEU A 55 -17.46 -1.90 -3.49
C LEU A 55 -17.42 -0.37 -3.42
N ARG A 56 -16.56 0.17 -2.58
CA ARG A 56 -16.21 1.59 -2.56
C ARG A 56 -14.83 1.81 -3.16
N LEU A 57 -14.72 2.83 -3.98
CA LEU A 57 -13.42 3.32 -4.42
C LEU A 57 -12.96 4.43 -3.46
N ALA A 58 -11.66 4.50 -3.24
CA ALA A 58 -11.07 5.56 -2.43
C ALA A 58 -11.28 6.94 -3.08
N PRO A 59 -11.52 8.01 -2.31
CA PRO A 59 -11.50 9.36 -2.85
C PRO A 59 -10.12 9.67 -3.42
N GLN A 60 -10.09 10.10 -4.69
CA GLN A 60 -8.83 10.43 -5.36
C GLN A 60 -8.41 11.86 -5.04
N VAL A 61 -7.14 12.03 -4.66
CA VAL A 61 -6.54 13.32 -4.34
C VAL A 61 -5.14 13.45 -4.96
N THR A 62 -4.72 14.70 -5.18
CA THR A 62 -3.37 15.01 -5.67
C THR A 62 -2.49 15.50 -4.52
N PRO A 63 -1.30 14.94 -4.30
CA PRO A 63 -0.43 15.28 -3.18
C PRO A 63 0.43 16.55 -3.44
N ALA A 64 -0.20 17.64 -3.95
CA ALA A 64 0.51 18.87 -4.27
C ALA A 64 0.69 19.81 -3.06
N ALA A 65 -0.27 19.80 -2.13
CA ALA A 65 -0.25 20.49 -0.82
C ALA A 65 -1.33 19.85 0.06
N LEU A 66 -1.22 18.55 0.29
CA LEU A 66 -2.22 17.72 0.95
C LEU A 66 -1.91 17.58 2.44
N THR A 67 -2.93 17.70 3.28
CA THR A 67 -2.86 17.24 4.66
C THR A 67 -3.53 15.87 4.78
N LEU A 68 -2.80 14.89 5.32
CA LEU A 68 -3.33 13.59 5.73
C LEU A 68 -3.39 13.55 7.26
N THR A 69 -4.59 13.61 7.80
CA THR A 69 -4.82 13.51 9.23
C THR A 69 -5.20 12.06 9.57
N ALA A 70 -4.35 11.39 10.34
CA ALA A 70 -4.61 10.06 10.87
C ALA A 70 -5.36 10.18 12.19
N ALA A 71 -6.56 9.61 12.27
CA ALA A 71 -7.39 9.67 13.47
C ALA A 71 -8.20 8.38 13.67
N PRO A 72 -8.52 8.01 14.93
CA PRO A 72 -9.51 6.99 15.21
C PRO A 72 -10.91 7.45 14.75
N GLY A 73 -11.73 6.50 14.34
CA GLY A 73 -13.10 6.77 13.93
C GLY A 73 -13.88 5.47 13.73
N ALA A 74 -14.99 5.59 13.02
CA ALA A 74 -15.85 4.46 12.66
C ALA A 74 -16.07 4.45 11.15
N ALA A 75 -15.83 3.32 10.52
CA ALA A 75 -16.00 3.12 9.09
C ALA A 75 -17.09 2.11 8.80
N ASN A 76 -17.87 2.37 7.78
CA ASN A 76 -18.80 1.40 7.24
C ASN A 76 -18.01 0.36 6.44
N ILE A 77 -18.05 -0.91 6.87
CA ILE A 77 -17.39 -2.04 6.19
C ILE A 77 -18.35 -2.84 5.30
N GLY A 78 -19.53 -2.32 5.03
CA GLY A 78 -20.64 -2.99 4.35
C GLY A 78 -21.52 -3.74 5.33
N SER A 79 -21.01 -4.77 6.00
CA SER A 79 -21.76 -5.60 6.96
C SER A 79 -22.04 -4.92 8.30
N ALA A 80 -21.27 -3.89 8.67
CA ALA A 80 -21.39 -3.16 9.93
C ALA A 80 -20.67 -1.80 9.86
N THR A 81 -20.87 -0.97 10.86
CA THR A 81 -19.99 0.15 11.17
C THR A 81 -18.99 -0.31 12.21
N ALA A 82 -17.70 -0.30 11.85
CA ALA A 82 -16.62 -0.84 12.66
C ALA A 82 -15.62 0.25 13.09
N PRO A 83 -15.01 0.13 14.28
CA PRO A 83 -13.88 0.98 14.65
C PRO A 83 -12.75 0.84 13.63
N ALA A 84 -12.20 1.97 13.19
CA ALA A 84 -11.08 2.02 12.25
C ALA A 84 -10.16 3.21 12.57
N TRP A 85 -8.93 3.14 12.09
CA TRP A 85 -8.06 4.30 12.02
C TRP A 85 -8.01 4.75 10.56
N MET A 86 -8.28 6.02 10.36
CA MET A 86 -8.52 6.55 9.03
C MET A 86 -7.62 7.73 8.71
N LEU A 87 -7.24 7.86 7.47
CA LEU A 87 -6.64 9.06 6.93
C LEU A 87 -7.74 9.93 6.31
N ASN A 88 -7.87 11.15 6.80
CA ASN A 88 -8.93 12.10 6.40
C ASN A 88 -10.35 11.52 6.50
N GLY A 89 -10.62 10.69 7.51
CA GLY A 89 -11.94 10.10 7.76
C GLY A 89 -12.42 9.11 6.70
N SER A 90 -11.52 8.57 5.87
CA SER A 90 -11.86 7.66 4.77
C SER A 90 -11.31 6.26 4.99
N LEU A 91 -12.15 5.23 4.72
CA LEU A 91 -11.76 3.84 4.54
C LEU A 91 -12.41 3.29 3.26
N PRO A 92 -11.66 2.92 2.22
CA PRO A 92 -10.19 2.95 2.15
C PRO A 92 -9.63 4.36 2.25
N SER A 93 -8.37 4.46 2.69
CA SER A 93 -7.64 5.74 2.74
C SER A 93 -7.55 6.38 1.35
N PRO A 94 -7.39 7.73 1.24
CA PRO A 94 -7.40 8.42 -0.04
C PRO A 94 -6.44 7.80 -1.07
N LEU A 95 -6.89 7.66 -2.32
CA LEU A 95 -6.04 7.30 -3.45
C LEU A 95 -5.22 8.53 -3.85
N LEU A 96 -3.91 8.47 -3.67
CA LEU A 96 -3.01 9.52 -4.14
C LEU A 96 -2.69 9.31 -5.63
N ARG A 97 -2.87 10.36 -6.44
CA ARG A 97 -2.49 10.30 -7.86
C ARG A 97 -1.56 11.44 -8.20
N VAL A 98 -0.41 11.12 -8.76
CA VAL A 98 0.66 12.08 -9.09
C VAL A 98 1.29 11.70 -10.44
N ARG A 99 1.92 12.64 -11.10
CA ARG A 99 2.71 12.37 -12.31
C ARG A 99 4.20 12.38 -12.00
N ARG A 100 4.95 11.56 -12.72
CA ARG A 100 6.42 11.63 -12.72
C ARG A 100 6.88 13.06 -13.00
N GLY A 101 7.83 13.55 -12.21
CA GLY A 101 8.34 14.93 -12.25
C GLY A 101 7.52 15.93 -11.45
N GLN A 102 6.35 15.57 -10.93
CA GLN A 102 5.58 16.47 -10.06
C GLN A 102 6.12 16.53 -8.63
N ARG A 103 5.90 17.68 -7.99
CA ARG A 103 6.18 17.88 -6.57
C ARG A 103 5.16 17.10 -5.74
N PHE A 104 5.65 16.27 -4.85
CA PHE A 104 4.88 15.59 -3.83
C PHE A 104 5.04 16.37 -2.52
N ARG A 105 3.95 16.96 -2.03
CA ARG A 105 3.95 17.70 -0.77
C ARG A 105 2.77 17.25 0.07
N VAL A 106 3.07 16.58 1.18
CA VAL A 106 2.09 16.04 2.13
C VAL A 106 2.51 16.38 3.54
N THR A 107 1.58 16.94 4.32
CA THR A 107 1.71 17.08 5.78
C THR A 107 0.90 15.98 6.43
N MET A 108 1.55 15.01 7.05
CA MET A 108 0.90 14.01 7.89
C MET A 108 0.69 14.59 9.30
N ARG A 109 -0.56 14.52 9.81
CA ARG A 109 -0.92 14.89 11.18
C ARG A 109 -1.34 13.64 11.94
N ASN A 110 -0.70 13.40 13.07
CA ASN A 110 -0.98 12.23 13.91
C ASN A 110 -1.96 12.59 15.04
N GLN A 111 -3.17 12.05 14.97
CA GLN A 111 -4.17 12.10 16.04
C GLN A 111 -4.48 10.69 16.60
N LEU A 112 -3.67 9.69 16.23
CA LEU A 112 -3.76 8.35 16.80
C LEU A 112 -3.21 8.34 18.25
N PRO A 113 -3.58 7.35 19.08
CA PRO A 113 -3.05 7.22 20.43
C PRO A 113 -1.57 6.76 20.49
N GLN A 114 -1.00 6.39 19.35
CA GLN A 114 0.37 5.90 19.17
C GLN A 114 1.13 6.85 18.24
N GLU A 115 2.47 6.79 18.25
CA GLU A 115 3.28 7.52 17.29
C GLU A 115 3.04 7.01 15.85
N LEU A 116 3.32 7.85 14.86
CA LEU A 116 3.08 7.54 13.46
C LEU A 116 4.16 8.13 12.55
N ILE A 117 4.55 7.35 11.57
CA ILE A 117 5.23 7.79 10.35
C ILE A 117 4.65 7.03 9.15
N LEU A 118 4.54 7.67 8.00
CA LEU A 118 4.10 7.03 6.76
C LEU A 118 5.30 6.76 5.85
N HIS A 119 5.35 5.56 5.28
CA HIS A 119 6.25 5.17 4.22
C HIS A 119 5.52 5.20 2.87
N TRP A 120 6.24 5.67 1.83
CA TRP A 120 5.78 5.73 0.44
C TRP A 120 6.32 4.52 -0.33
N HIS A 121 5.75 3.36 -0.06
CA HIS A 121 6.24 2.07 -0.50
C HIS A 121 6.39 1.97 -2.03
N GLY A 122 7.60 1.71 -2.46
CA GLY A 122 8.00 1.59 -3.85
C GLY A 122 8.47 2.90 -4.50
N LEU A 123 8.18 4.08 -3.94
CA LEU A 123 8.83 5.31 -4.36
C LEU A 123 10.28 5.38 -3.85
N VAL A 124 11.08 6.22 -4.51
CA VAL A 124 12.49 6.46 -4.15
C VAL A 124 12.69 7.93 -3.75
N PRO A 125 12.18 8.35 -2.59
CA PRO A 125 12.37 9.69 -2.07
C PRO A 125 13.71 9.84 -1.31
N PRO A 126 14.15 11.08 -1.00
CA PRO A 126 15.25 11.32 -0.07
C PRO A 126 15.01 10.65 1.30
N GLU A 127 16.08 10.23 1.96
CA GLU A 127 16.06 9.51 3.25
C GLU A 127 15.07 10.08 4.29
N ALA A 128 15.05 11.39 4.48
CA ALA A 128 14.15 12.03 5.43
C ALA A 128 12.67 11.94 5.01
N MET A 129 12.38 11.64 3.74
CA MET A 129 11.03 11.57 3.18
C MET A 129 10.52 10.15 3.00
N ASP A 130 11.36 9.14 3.24
CA ASP A 130 11.06 7.72 2.99
C ASP A 130 10.12 7.09 4.04
N GLY A 131 10.07 7.67 5.24
CA GLY A 131 9.25 7.13 6.33
C GLY A 131 9.98 6.16 7.25
N HIS A 132 11.31 6.29 7.37
CA HIS A 132 12.07 5.51 8.34
C HIS A 132 11.53 5.71 9.77
N PRO A 133 11.33 4.65 10.58
CA PRO A 133 10.66 4.72 11.89
C PRO A 133 11.29 5.70 12.90
N ARG A 134 12.59 6.04 12.73
CA ARG A 134 13.26 7.07 13.56
C ARG A 134 12.64 8.46 13.46
N PHE A 135 11.80 8.71 12.45
CA PHE A 135 11.10 9.98 12.22
C PHE A 135 9.64 9.93 12.69
N ALA A 136 9.21 8.86 13.37
CA ALA A 136 7.84 8.77 13.89
C ALA A 136 7.53 9.95 14.83
N VAL A 137 6.33 10.51 14.69
CA VAL A 137 5.88 11.64 15.50
C VAL A 137 4.80 11.21 16.49
N PRO A 138 4.82 11.73 17.74
CA PRO A 138 3.84 11.39 18.75
C PRO A 138 2.44 11.90 18.40
N THR A 139 1.44 11.49 19.20
CA THR A 139 0.08 12.03 19.16
C THR A 139 0.09 13.57 19.20
N GLY A 140 -0.64 14.21 18.28
CA GLY A 140 -0.66 15.67 18.10
C GLY A 140 0.48 16.21 17.25
N GLY A 141 1.48 15.40 16.90
CA GLY A 141 2.61 15.76 16.04
C GLY A 141 2.25 15.80 14.57
N ALA A 142 3.15 16.35 13.77
CA ALA A 142 3.05 16.38 12.31
C ALA A 142 4.41 16.09 11.68
N TYR A 143 4.40 15.51 10.47
CA TYR A 143 5.57 15.30 9.65
C TYR A 143 5.33 15.80 8.22
N GLU A 144 6.31 16.49 7.65
CA GLU A 144 6.20 17.07 6.31
C GLU A 144 7.04 16.27 5.32
N TYR A 145 6.40 15.84 4.24
CA TYR A 145 7.03 15.19 3.10
C TYR A 145 7.04 16.18 1.93
N ASP A 146 8.21 16.44 1.37
CA ASP A 146 8.35 17.39 0.26
C ASP A 146 9.50 16.96 -0.67
N PHE A 147 9.17 16.30 -1.78
CA PHE A 147 10.11 15.80 -2.78
C PHE A 147 9.50 15.81 -4.19
N THR A 148 10.31 15.53 -5.21
CA THR A 148 9.84 15.36 -6.58
C THR A 148 9.77 13.87 -6.91
N VAL A 149 8.63 13.38 -7.40
CA VAL A 149 8.47 11.97 -7.79
C VAL A 149 9.30 11.67 -9.03
N GLN A 150 10.26 10.77 -8.90
CA GLN A 150 11.13 10.34 -10.01
C GLN A 150 10.70 9.00 -10.62
N ASP A 151 9.80 8.30 -9.93
CA ASP A 151 9.40 6.95 -10.25
C ASP A 151 8.54 6.90 -11.50
N ARG A 152 8.60 5.76 -12.22
CA ARG A 152 7.81 5.48 -13.42
C ARG A 152 6.35 5.30 -13.09
N ALA A 153 5.50 5.36 -14.13
CA ALA A 153 4.10 4.99 -14.00
C ALA A 153 3.93 3.59 -13.40
N GLY A 154 3.07 3.48 -12.40
CA GLY A 154 2.85 2.23 -11.68
C GLY A 154 1.90 2.38 -10.50
N ALA A 155 1.61 1.25 -9.87
CA ALA A 155 0.88 1.17 -8.62
C ALA A 155 1.86 1.07 -7.45
N TYR A 156 1.87 2.09 -6.64
CA TYR A 156 2.57 2.22 -5.38
C TYR A 156 1.56 2.29 -4.26
N TRP A 157 2.00 2.38 -3.02
CA TRP A 157 1.11 2.55 -1.91
C TRP A 157 1.77 3.27 -0.74
N TYR A 158 1.03 3.58 0.28
CA TYR A 158 1.56 4.17 1.50
C TYR A 158 0.91 3.53 2.71
N HIS A 159 1.68 3.38 3.77
CA HIS A 159 1.23 2.76 5.01
C HIS A 159 2.06 3.26 6.19
N SER A 160 1.59 2.94 7.40
CA SER A 160 2.41 3.18 8.59
C SER A 160 3.68 2.34 8.54
N HIS A 161 4.80 2.95 8.95
CA HIS A 161 6.09 2.26 9.16
C HIS A 161 6.63 2.52 10.57
N THR A 162 5.73 2.56 11.52
CA THR A 162 6.03 2.85 12.93
C THR A 162 6.53 1.59 13.60
N HIS A 163 7.75 1.60 14.13
CA HIS A 163 8.36 0.43 14.77
C HIS A 163 7.45 -0.17 15.85
N MET A 164 7.23 -1.49 15.82
CA MET A 164 6.33 -2.29 16.65
C MET A 164 4.82 -2.01 16.47
N HIS A 165 4.42 -1.18 15.50
CA HIS A 165 3.03 -0.79 15.29
C HIS A 165 2.56 -0.85 13.84
N THR A 166 3.43 -1.21 12.89
CA THR A 166 3.10 -1.27 11.45
C THR A 166 1.91 -2.20 11.20
N GLY A 167 1.91 -3.37 11.81
CA GLY A 167 0.87 -4.38 11.65
C GLY A 167 -0.49 -3.91 12.15
N GLU A 168 -0.57 -3.37 13.36
CA GLU A 168 -1.83 -2.85 13.92
C GLU A 168 -2.36 -1.66 13.11
N HIS A 169 -1.49 -0.69 12.79
CA HIS A 169 -1.87 0.50 12.05
C HIS A 169 -2.46 0.16 10.67
N THR A 170 -1.77 -0.71 9.93
CA THR A 170 -2.22 -1.16 8.60
C THR A 170 -3.49 -1.98 8.70
N TYR A 171 -3.59 -2.87 9.68
CA TYR A 171 -4.80 -3.64 9.92
C TYR A 171 -6.00 -2.74 10.23
N ARG A 172 -5.82 -1.67 11.00
CA ARG A 172 -6.88 -0.73 11.38
C ARG A 172 -7.24 0.26 10.28
N GLY A 173 -6.44 0.39 9.19
CA GLY A 173 -6.79 1.19 8.01
C GLY A 173 -5.80 2.28 7.61
N ILE A 174 -4.63 2.39 8.27
CA ILE A 174 -3.59 3.36 7.88
C ILE A 174 -2.79 2.78 6.70
N ALA A 175 -3.45 2.69 5.54
CA ALA A 175 -2.89 2.26 4.27
C ALA A 175 -3.73 2.75 3.10
N GLY A 176 -3.08 3.17 2.00
CA GLY A 176 -3.76 3.65 0.78
C GLY A 176 -2.91 3.45 -0.46
N LEU A 177 -3.57 3.34 -1.63
CA LEU A 177 -2.88 3.28 -2.92
C LEU A 177 -2.34 4.65 -3.33
N LEU A 178 -1.21 4.62 -4.05
CA LEU A 178 -0.59 5.74 -4.71
C LEU A 178 -0.33 5.35 -6.17
N LEU A 179 -0.88 6.09 -7.12
CA LEU A 179 -0.66 5.86 -8.54
C LEU A 179 0.22 6.96 -9.12
N VAL A 180 1.30 6.55 -9.77
CA VAL A 180 2.12 7.44 -10.58
C VAL A 180 1.73 7.25 -12.03
N ASN A 181 1.56 8.34 -12.77
CA ASN A 181 1.34 8.34 -14.21
C ASN A 181 2.50 9.03 -14.93
N ASP A 182 2.79 8.65 -16.16
CA ASP A 182 3.78 9.29 -17.02
C ASP A 182 3.38 9.25 -18.50
N GLY A 183 4.18 9.84 -19.38
CA GLY A 183 3.89 9.88 -20.80
C GLY A 183 4.03 8.52 -21.48
N GLU A 184 4.80 7.58 -20.92
CA GLU A 184 4.95 6.24 -21.48
C GLU A 184 3.66 5.43 -21.30
N GLU A 185 3.04 5.53 -20.11
CA GLU A 185 1.75 4.90 -19.82
C GLU A 185 0.62 5.54 -20.62
N ASP A 186 0.57 6.87 -20.70
CA ASP A 186 -0.47 7.61 -21.43
C ASP A 186 -0.55 7.19 -22.91
N ALA A 187 0.59 6.86 -23.52
CA ALA A 187 0.68 6.44 -24.93
C ALA A 187 0.06 5.06 -25.22
N LEU A 188 -0.21 4.25 -24.20
CA LEU A 188 -0.76 2.89 -24.35
C LEU A 188 -2.29 2.85 -24.47
N ALA A 189 -3.00 3.96 -24.24
CA ALA A 189 -4.46 4.04 -24.25
C ALA A 189 -5.13 2.92 -23.40
N LEU A 190 -4.57 2.62 -22.24
CA LEU A 190 -5.08 1.62 -21.31
C LEU A 190 -6.46 2.02 -20.75
N PRO A 191 -7.28 1.06 -20.30
CA PRO A 191 -8.54 1.38 -19.64
C PRO A 191 -8.32 2.36 -18.48
N ALA A 192 -9.13 3.44 -18.46
CA ALA A 192 -9.04 4.54 -17.50
C ALA A 192 -10.45 4.95 -17.02
N GLY A 193 -10.52 5.87 -16.05
CA GLY A 193 -11.77 6.32 -15.45
C GLY A 193 -12.50 5.16 -14.76
N ASP A 194 -13.78 4.95 -15.08
CA ASP A 194 -14.61 3.89 -14.49
C ASP A 194 -14.14 2.47 -14.85
N ARG A 195 -13.23 2.34 -15.81
CA ARG A 195 -12.63 1.05 -16.20
C ARG A 195 -11.24 0.81 -15.61
N GLU A 196 -10.74 1.70 -14.78
CA GLU A 196 -9.55 1.51 -13.95
C GLU A 196 -9.99 1.34 -12.50
N LEU A 197 -9.73 0.17 -11.90
CA LEU A 197 -10.17 -0.17 -10.57
C LEU A 197 -8.95 -0.32 -9.63
N PRO A 198 -8.66 0.68 -8.80
CA PRO A 198 -7.68 0.56 -7.72
C PRO A 198 -8.26 -0.29 -6.58
N LEU A 199 -7.61 -1.43 -6.28
CA LEU A 199 -8.12 -2.44 -5.36
C LEU A 199 -7.06 -2.83 -4.32
N ILE A 200 -7.36 -2.59 -3.05
CA ILE A 200 -6.58 -3.07 -1.90
C ILE A 200 -7.24 -4.35 -1.41
N LEU A 201 -6.58 -5.47 -1.60
CA LEU A 201 -7.04 -6.79 -1.17
C LEU A 201 -6.53 -7.05 0.25
N GLN A 202 -7.42 -7.47 1.13
CA GLN A 202 -7.10 -7.75 2.54
C GLN A 202 -7.93 -8.91 3.05
N ASP A 203 -7.45 -9.50 4.13
CA ASP A 203 -8.19 -10.49 4.91
C ASP A 203 -8.37 -9.99 6.34
N ARG A 204 -9.47 -10.35 6.98
CA ARG A 204 -9.78 -9.95 8.35
C ARG A 204 -10.34 -11.11 9.15
N ARG A 205 -10.15 -11.04 10.45
CA ARG A 205 -10.83 -11.85 11.44
C ARG A 205 -11.93 -11.02 12.07
N LEU A 206 -13.14 -11.56 12.09
CA LEU A 206 -14.28 -10.88 12.71
C LEU A 206 -14.61 -11.53 14.06
N ASP A 207 -15.05 -10.73 15.02
CA ASP A 207 -15.62 -11.20 16.29
C ASP A 207 -17.07 -11.67 16.15
N SER A 208 -17.69 -12.04 17.26
CA SER A 208 -19.10 -12.47 17.29
C SER A 208 -20.11 -11.36 16.94
N ALA A 209 -19.68 -10.10 16.98
CA ALA A 209 -20.46 -8.94 16.54
C ALA A 209 -20.25 -8.61 15.06
N GLY A 210 -19.38 -9.35 14.36
CA GLY A 210 -19.04 -9.10 12.96
C GLY A 210 -18.04 -7.94 12.76
N LEU A 211 -17.27 -7.56 13.80
CA LEU A 211 -16.34 -6.46 13.76
C LEU A 211 -14.89 -6.98 13.59
N PRO A 212 -14.06 -6.32 12.76
CA PRO A 212 -12.66 -6.68 12.60
C PRO A 212 -11.88 -6.61 13.92
N THR A 213 -11.14 -7.67 14.23
CA THR A 213 -10.30 -7.75 15.43
C THR A 213 -8.84 -7.99 15.08
N TYR A 214 -7.97 -7.11 15.56
CA TYR A 214 -6.52 -7.33 15.50
C TYR A 214 -6.06 -8.08 16.75
N ASN A 215 -5.50 -9.26 16.55
CA ASN A 215 -4.94 -10.06 17.64
C ASN A 215 -3.60 -10.64 17.20
N ASN A 216 -2.53 -10.00 17.67
CA ASN A 216 -1.15 -10.42 17.42
C ASN A 216 -0.60 -11.15 18.65
N THR A 217 -1.15 -12.32 18.97
CA THR A 217 -0.69 -13.15 20.10
C THR A 217 -0.54 -14.62 19.68
N GLY A 218 0.35 -15.34 20.34
CA GLY A 218 0.57 -16.76 20.12
C GLY A 218 0.91 -17.09 18.67
N PRO A 219 0.15 -17.98 17.98
CA PRO A 219 0.47 -18.37 16.60
C PRO A 219 0.49 -17.21 15.60
N ALA A 220 -0.27 -16.12 15.84
CA ALA A 220 -0.28 -14.95 14.96
C ALA A 220 1.03 -14.17 14.99
N MET A 221 1.75 -14.16 16.10
CA MET A 221 3.09 -13.58 16.16
C MET A 221 4.08 -14.31 15.25
N MET A 222 3.92 -15.65 15.10
CA MET A 222 4.81 -16.47 14.26
C MET A 222 4.39 -16.47 12.80
N ALA A 223 3.09 -16.58 12.49
CA ALA A 223 2.60 -16.75 11.12
C ALA A 223 2.16 -15.44 10.46
N GLY A 224 2.07 -14.37 11.26
CA GLY A 224 1.39 -13.14 10.91
C GLY A 224 -0.13 -13.21 11.12
N VAL A 225 -0.76 -12.06 11.25
CA VAL A 225 -2.22 -11.95 11.43
C VAL A 225 -2.94 -12.25 10.12
N GLN A 226 -3.76 -13.30 10.14
CA GLN A 226 -4.56 -13.75 9.01
C GLN A 226 -6.02 -13.93 9.43
N GLY A 227 -6.95 -13.73 8.50
CA GLY A 227 -8.39 -13.88 8.72
C GLY A 227 -9.09 -14.69 7.63
N PRO A 228 -10.25 -15.31 7.93
CA PRO A 228 -11.01 -16.06 6.94
C PRO A 228 -11.90 -15.17 6.05
N GLU A 229 -12.09 -13.89 6.42
CA GLU A 229 -13.05 -13.03 5.74
C GLU A 229 -12.37 -12.09 4.74
N PRO A 230 -12.87 -12.04 3.48
CA PRO A 230 -12.32 -11.17 2.44
C PRO A 230 -12.74 -9.72 2.63
N PHE A 231 -11.79 -8.83 2.45
CA PHE A 231 -12.02 -7.38 2.37
C PHE A 231 -11.38 -6.82 1.11
N VAL A 232 -12.10 -5.98 0.37
CA VAL A 232 -11.51 -5.19 -0.71
C VAL A 232 -11.89 -3.74 -0.51
N ASN A 233 -10.89 -2.85 -0.52
CA ASN A 233 -11.08 -1.43 -0.21
C ASN A 233 -11.84 -1.20 1.09
N GLY A 234 -11.56 -1.98 2.13
CA GLY A 234 -12.22 -1.90 3.43
C GLY A 234 -13.67 -2.39 3.47
N VAL A 235 -14.21 -2.96 2.38
CA VAL A 235 -15.56 -3.51 2.31
C VAL A 235 -15.52 -5.04 2.42
N HIS A 236 -16.32 -5.59 3.32
CA HIS A 236 -16.49 -7.03 3.52
C HIS A 236 -17.29 -7.66 2.37
N LYS A 237 -16.77 -8.74 1.75
CA LYS A 237 -17.46 -9.48 0.67
C LYS A 237 -18.03 -8.56 -0.42
N PRO A 238 -17.22 -7.71 -1.07
CA PRO A 238 -17.75 -6.73 -2.00
C PRO A 238 -18.19 -7.30 -3.34
N PHE A 239 -19.07 -6.51 -4.01
CA PHE A 239 -19.33 -6.64 -5.45
C PHE A 239 -19.18 -5.27 -6.13
N VAL A 240 -18.90 -5.29 -7.43
CA VAL A 240 -18.87 -4.10 -8.29
C VAL A 240 -19.70 -4.33 -9.54
N GLU A 241 -20.53 -3.32 -9.90
CA GLU A 241 -21.23 -3.33 -11.18
C GLU A 241 -20.31 -2.83 -12.28
N VAL A 242 -20.26 -3.56 -13.38
CA VAL A 242 -19.37 -3.32 -14.51
C VAL A 242 -20.14 -3.45 -15.83
N ASP A 243 -19.57 -2.87 -16.89
CA ASP A 243 -19.99 -3.12 -18.27
C ASP A 243 -19.27 -4.36 -18.84
N SER A 244 -19.77 -4.93 -19.94
CA SER A 244 -19.05 -5.94 -20.71
C SER A 244 -17.89 -5.29 -21.50
N ALA A 245 -16.78 -4.97 -20.80
CA ALA A 245 -15.66 -4.23 -21.36
C ALA A 245 -14.31 -4.75 -20.83
N LEU A 246 -13.22 -4.24 -21.37
CA LEU A 246 -11.88 -4.45 -20.82
C LEU A 246 -11.68 -3.55 -19.60
N TYR A 247 -11.26 -4.14 -18.47
CA TYR A 247 -10.96 -3.45 -17.24
C TYR A 247 -9.47 -3.54 -16.88
N ARG A 248 -8.97 -2.49 -16.24
CA ARG A 248 -7.63 -2.45 -15.66
C ARG A 248 -7.74 -2.49 -14.14
N LEU A 249 -7.18 -3.52 -13.54
CA LEU A 249 -7.18 -3.69 -12.09
C LEU A 249 -5.79 -3.33 -11.54
N ARG A 250 -5.74 -2.31 -10.66
CA ARG A 250 -4.53 -1.94 -9.91
C ARG A 250 -4.56 -2.64 -8.57
N LEU A 251 -4.01 -3.83 -8.52
CA LEU A 251 -4.08 -4.72 -7.37
C LEU A 251 -2.95 -4.45 -6.39
N LEU A 252 -3.28 -4.32 -5.12
CA LEU A 252 -2.36 -4.33 -3.98
C LEU A 252 -2.78 -5.43 -3.02
N ASN A 253 -1.86 -6.27 -2.62
CA ASN A 253 -2.06 -7.08 -1.43
C ASN A 253 -1.70 -6.25 -0.18
N GLY A 254 -2.70 -5.69 0.48
CA GLY A 254 -2.60 -4.92 1.71
C GLY A 254 -2.88 -5.74 2.97
N SER A 255 -2.80 -7.08 2.90
CA SER A 255 -2.89 -7.96 4.07
C SER A 255 -1.63 -7.90 4.92
N ASN A 256 -1.76 -8.18 6.21
CA ASN A 256 -0.61 -8.24 7.11
C ASN A 256 0.34 -9.40 6.74
N ALA A 257 -0.21 -10.58 6.43
CA ALA A 257 0.59 -11.79 6.21
C ALA A 257 0.07 -12.72 5.11
N ARG A 258 -1.21 -12.57 4.68
CA ARG A 258 -1.82 -13.50 3.77
C ARG A 258 -1.33 -13.34 2.34
N ILE A 259 -0.95 -14.44 1.71
CA ILE A 259 -0.62 -14.53 0.29
C ILE A 259 -1.90 -14.90 -0.46
N PHE A 260 -2.19 -14.24 -1.56
CA PHE A 260 -3.30 -14.57 -2.45
C PHE A 260 -2.78 -15.21 -3.74
N ARG A 261 -3.43 -16.29 -4.19
CA ARG A 261 -3.30 -16.82 -5.55
C ARG A 261 -4.49 -16.37 -6.37
N LEU A 262 -4.37 -15.21 -6.99
CA LEU A 262 -5.46 -14.56 -7.72
C LEU A 262 -5.80 -15.30 -9.00
N ALA A 263 -7.08 -15.55 -9.24
CA ALA A 263 -7.61 -16.12 -10.48
C ALA A 263 -9.08 -15.71 -10.69
N PRO A 264 -9.54 -15.49 -11.92
CA PRO A 264 -10.96 -15.42 -12.26
C PRO A 264 -11.63 -16.79 -12.08
N SER A 265 -12.89 -16.79 -11.60
CA SER A 265 -13.60 -18.03 -11.24
C SER A 265 -14.03 -18.91 -12.42
N ASP A 266 -14.10 -18.34 -13.61
CA ASP A 266 -14.45 -19.04 -14.85
C ASP A 266 -13.24 -19.64 -15.56
N GLY A 267 -12.03 -19.42 -15.02
CA GLY A 267 -10.78 -19.92 -15.59
C GLY A 267 -10.22 -19.11 -16.75
N GLN A 268 -10.87 -18.01 -17.14
CA GLN A 268 -10.27 -17.12 -18.14
C GLN A 268 -8.95 -16.55 -17.62
N PRO A 269 -7.96 -16.34 -18.49
CA PRO A 269 -6.72 -15.68 -18.08
C PRO A 269 -6.92 -14.18 -17.94
N PHE A 270 -6.03 -13.52 -17.19
CA PHE A 270 -5.84 -12.07 -17.24
C PHE A 270 -4.45 -11.75 -17.81
N VAL A 271 -4.27 -10.51 -18.26
CA VAL A 271 -3.00 -10.06 -18.83
C VAL A 271 -2.32 -9.14 -17.84
N LEU A 272 -1.18 -9.58 -17.29
CA LEU A 272 -0.33 -8.76 -16.43
C LEU A 272 0.47 -7.81 -17.31
N ILE A 273 0.37 -6.51 -17.04
CA ILE A 273 1.08 -5.45 -17.76
C ILE A 273 2.04 -4.67 -16.85
N GLY A 274 1.94 -4.82 -15.53
CA GLY A 274 2.79 -4.14 -14.56
C GLY A 274 2.86 -4.88 -13.23
N ASN A 275 3.91 -4.59 -12.46
CA ASN A 275 4.10 -5.05 -11.10
C ASN A 275 4.62 -3.90 -10.21
N ASP A 276 5.37 -4.20 -9.14
CA ASP A 276 5.82 -3.22 -8.13
C ASP A 276 6.48 -1.98 -8.73
N GLY A 277 7.39 -2.15 -9.68
CA GLY A 277 8.15 -1.04 -10.30
C GLY A 277 7.53 -0.51 -11.60
N GLY A 278 6.21 -0.71 -11.81
CA GLY A 278 5.46 -0.21 -12.96
C GLY A 278 5.37 -1.20 -14.11
N LEU A 279 5.26 -0.70 -15.35
CA LEU A 279 5.04 -1.51 -16.54
C LEU A 279 6.16 -2.54 -16.74
N LEU A 280 5.77 -3.77 -17.14
CA LEU A 280 6.65 -4.87 -17.48
C LEU A 280 7.38 -4.62 -18.82
N PRO A 281 8.45 -5.39 -19.13
CA PRO A 281 9.06 -5.39 -20.45
C PRO A 281 8.12 -5.87 -21.59
N ALA A 282 7.16 -6.73 -21.26
CA ALA A 282 6.14 -7.24 -22.18
C ALA A 282 4.91 -7.71 -21.38
N PRO A 283 3.71 -7.71 -22.01
CA PRO A 283 2.51 -8.29 -21.38
C PRO A 283 2.67 -9.80 -21.14
N VAL A 284 2.11 -10.30 -20.04
CA VAL A 284 2.16 -11.73 -19.68
C VAL A 284 0.75 -12.23 -19.42
N THR A 285 0.32 -13.24 -20.19
CA THR A 285 -0.98 -13.90 -19.99
C THR A 285 -0.86 -14.96 -18.89
N LEU A 286 -1.71 -14.87 -17.86
CA LEU A 286 -1.66 -15.69 -16.66
C LEU A 286 -3.04 -16.27 -16.34
N ALA A 287 -3.11 -17.57 -16.05
CA ALA A 287 -4.30 -18.18 -15.46
C ALA A 287 -4.45 -17.88 -13.97
N SER A 288 -3.33 -17.66 -13.29
CA SER A 288 -3.29 -17.23 -11.89
C SER A 288 -2.00 -16.46 -11.57
N LEU A 289 -2.03 -15.68 -10.49
CA LEU A 289 -0.95 -14.81 -10.05
C LEU A 289 -0.84 -14.90 -8.53
N ASP A 290 0.31 -15.30 -8.00
CA ASP A 290 0.58 -15.17 -6.56
C ASP A 290 0.93 -13.72 -6.24
N LEU A 291 0.32 -13.18 -5.19
CA LEU A 291 0.52 -11.82 -4.71
C LEU A 291 0.75 -11.86 -3.20
N ALA A 292 1.98 -11.67 -2.78
CA ALA A 292 2.36 -11.61 -1.37
C ALA A 292 2.04 -10.24 -0.76
N PRO A 293 2.00 -10.09 0.57
CA PRO A 293 1.89 -8.79 1.22
C PRO A 293 2.84 -7.75 0.62
N ALA A 294 2.32 -6.57 0.34
CA ALA A 294 2.96 -5.44 -0.32
C ALA A 294 3.21 -5.56 -1.82
N GLU A 295 3.14 -6.73 -2.43
CA GLU A 295 3.26 -6.84 -3.88
C GLU A 295 2.06 -6.18 -4.58
N ARG A 296 2.33 -5.57 -5.74
CA ARG A 296 1.35 -4.95 -6.63
C ARG A 296 1.33 -5.67 -7.96
N ALA A 297 0.15 -5.66 -8.59
CA ALA A 297 -0.04 -6.14 -9.94
C ALA A 297 -0.99 -5.21 -10.69
N ASP A 298 -0.65 -4.92 -11.93
CA ASP A 298 -1.45 -4.17 -12.88
C ASP A 298 -1.92 -5.14 -13.97
N VAL A 299 -3.20 -5.50 -13.93
CA VAL A 299 -3.74 -6.54 -14.80
C VAL A 299 -4.90 -6.02 -15.64
N LEU A 300 -5.01 -6.52 -16.86
CA LEU A 300 -6.16 -6.33 -17.73
C LEU A 300 -7.07 -7.56 -17.62
N LEU A 301 -8.32 -7.31 -17.24
CA LEU A 301 -9.38 -8.32 -17.15
C LEU A 301 -10.40 -8.08 -18.24
N ASP A 302 -10.57 -9.05 -19.13
CA ASP A 302 -11.44 -8.91 -20.29
C ASP A 302 -12.85 -9.47 -20.01
N LEU A 303 -13.81 -8.57 -19.82
CA LEU A 303 -15.22 -8.93 -19.56
C LEU A 303 -16.10 -8.82 -20.83
N ARG A 304 -15.53 -8.56 -22.01
CA ARG A 304 -16.28 -8.30 -23.25
C ARG A 304 -17.10 -9.50 -23.74
N ALA A 305 -16.70 -10.72 -23.40
CA ALA A 305 -17.46 -11.92 -23.72
C ALA A 305 -18.68 -12.16 -22.82
N LEU A 306 -18.77 -11.47 -21.68
CA LEU A 306 -19.85 -11.61 -20.71
C LEU A 306 -21.06 -10.78 -21.16
N ARG A 307 -22.26 -11.20 -20.71
CA ARG A 307 -23.54 -10.55 -20.99
C ARG A 307 -24.09 -9.85 -19.75
N ALA A 308 -25.00 -8.92 -19.94
CA ALA A 308 -25.74 -8.34 -18.83
C ALA A 308 -26.45 -9.44 -17.99
N GLY A 309 -26.22 -9.42 -16.68
CA GLY A 309 -26.65 -10.44 -15.72
C GLY A 309 -25.59 -11.48 -15.36
N ASP A 310 -24.52 -11.63 -16.17
CA ASP A 310 -23.42 -12.54 -15.84
C ASP A 310 -22.60 -12.02 -14.63
N ARG A 311 -21.99 -12.97 -13.92
CA ARG A 311 -21.17 -12.70 -12.73
C ARG A 311 -19.82 -13.40 -12.85
N LEU A 312 -18.77 -12.72 -12.42
CA LEU A 312 -17.40 -13.25 -12.36
C LEU A 312 -16.84 -12.99 -10.96
N MET A 313 -16.23 -13.99 -10.36
CA MET A 313 -15.54 -13.84 -9.08
C MET A 313 -14.03 -13.73 -9.30
N LEU A 314 -13.41 -12.66 -8.78
CA LEU A 314 -11.97 -12.67 -8.51
C LEU A 314 -11.76 -13.39 -7.18
N ARG A 315 -11.00 -14.46 -7.20
CA ARG A 315 -10.75 -15.29 -6.00
C ARG A 315 -9.27 -15.47 -5.75
N SER A 316 -8.93 -15.78 -4.51
CA SER A 316 -7.70 -16.49 -4.18
C SER A 316 -7.98 -17.98 -4.31
N ALA A 317 -7.36 -18.63 -5.27
CA ALA A 317 -7.45 -20.08 -5.45
C ALA A 317 -6.67 -20.79 -4.34
N ALA A 318 -7.02 -22.06 -4.09
CA ALA A 318 -6.27 -22.89 -3.14
C ALA A 318 -4.85 -23.15 -3.64
N PHE A 319 -3.88 -23.15 -2.71
CA PHE A 319 -2.50 -23.55 -3.01
C PHE A 319 -1.83 -24.14 -1.77
N THR A 320 -0.74 -24.88 -2.00
CA THR A 320 0.10 -25.43 -0.95
C THR A 320 1.51 -24.89 -1.10
N MET A 321 2.13 -24.48 0.01
CA MET A 321 3.54 -24.10 0.05
C MET A 321 4.38 -25.33 0.38
N GLN A 322 5.37 -25.64 -0.48
CA GLN A 322 6.31 -26.70 -0.22
C GLN A 322 7.25 -26.33 0.94
N GLY A 323 7.59 -27.28 1.82
CA GLY A 323 8.51 -27.07 2.94
C GLY A 323 7.90 -26.35 4.15
N GLY A 324 6.65 -25.88 4.07
CA GLY A 324 6.00 -25.22 5.20
C GLY A 324 5.77 -26.17 6.37
N MET A 325 6.12 -25.75 7.58
CA MET A 325 5.70 -26.46 8.78
C MET A 325 4.18 -26.37 8.89
N GLY A 326 3.48 -27.52 8.79
CA GLY A 326 2.09 -27.59 9.21
C GLY A 326 2.02 -27.14 10.68
N PHE A 327 1.43 -25.99 10.93
CA PHE A 327 1.31 -25.49 12.29
C PHE A 327 0.47 -26.46 13.13
N MET A 328 1.09 -27.08 14.11
CA MET A 328 0.37 -27.81 15.14
C MET A 328 -0.43 -26.81 15.98
N GLY A 329 -1.76 -26.78 15.83
CA GLY A 329 -2.69 -26.17 16.77
C GLY A 329 -3.29 -24.81 16.42
N GLY A 330 -3.05 -24.22 15.24
CA GLY A 330 -3.74 -23.03 14.75
C GLY A 330 -4.22 -23.20 13.31
N ALA A 331 -5.36 -22.64 12.93
CA ALA A 331 -5.79 -22.65 11.54
C ALA A 331 -4.80 -21.81 10.70
N ASN A 332 -3.84 -22.47 10.08
CA ASN A 332 -3.03 -21.84 9.03
C ASN A 332 -3.95 -21.53 7.86
N LEU A 333 -4.20 -20.25 7.61
CA LEU A 333 -5.08 -19.78 6.54
C LEU A 333 -4.34 -19.55 5.22
N GLN A 334 -3.01 -19.72 5.18
CA GLN A 334 -2.24 -19.64 3.94
C GLN A 334 -2.69 -20.74 2.97
N GLY A 335 -2.97 -20.32 1.73
CA GLY A 335 -3.40 -21.23 0.69
C GLY A 335 -4.88 -21.69 0.78
N GLN A 336 -5.63 -21.26 1.80
CA GLN A 336 -7.07 -21.49 1.81
C GLN A 336 -7.76 -20.62 0.77
N PRO A 337 -8.73 -21.16 -0.01
CA PRO A 337 -9.43 -20.38 -1.02
C PRO A 337 -10.26 -19.25 -0.39
N MET A 338 -10.44 -18.16 -1.15
CA MET A 338 -11.23 -17.01 -0.70
C MET A 338 -11.84 -16.26 -1.89
N ASP A 339 -13.14 -16.01 -1.85
CA ASP A 339 -13.86 -15.22 -2.86
C ASP A 339 -13.73 -13.72 -2.51
N LEU A 340 -12.89 -12.99 -3.26
CA LEU A 340 -12.50 -11.63 -2.94
C LEU A 340 -13.49 -10.56 -3.44
N LEU A 341 -13.74 -10.51 -4.75
CA LEU A 341 -14.56 -9.49 -5.39
C LEU A 341 -15.45 -10.09 -6.48
N GLU A 342 -16.74 -9.83 -6.44
CA GLU A 342 -17.71 -10.22 -7.49
C GLU A 342 -17.90 -9.06 -8.47
N PHE A 343 -17.62 -9.31 -9.75
CA PHE A 343 -17.98 -8.44 -10.87
C PHE A 343 -19.38 -8.84 -11.35
N ARG A 344 -20.31 -7.87 -11.42
CA ARG A 344 -21.68 -8.03 -11.92
C ARG A 344 -21.83 -7.23 -13.21
N VAL A 345 -21.96 -7.90 -14.31
CA VAL A 345 -22.16 -7.21 -15.60
C VAL A 345 -23.58 -6.64 -15.67
N SER A 346 -23.67 -5.31 -15.61
CA SER A 346 -24.96 -4.58 -15.64
C SER A 346 -25.40 -4.21 -17.03
N ARG A 347 -24.45 -3.96 -17.95
CA ARG A 347 -24.71 -3.54 -19.32
C ARG A 347 -23.78 -4.22 -20.31
N GLN A 348 -24.33 -4.55 -21.48
CA GLN A 348 -23.52 -4.96 -22.63
C GLN A 348 -23.18 -3.72 -23.43
N VAL A 349 -21.89 -3.52 -23.70
CA VAL A 349 -21.40 -2.39 -24.48
C VAL A 349 -20.45 -2.85 -25.58
N SER A 350 -20.30 -2.04 -26.62
CA SER A 350 -19.24 -2.24 -27.61
C SER A 350 -17.96 -1.60 -27.10
N ASP A 351 -16.91 -2.39 -26.91
CA ASP A 351 -15.61 -1.94 -26.44
C ASP A 351 -14.51 -2.35 -27.41
N GLY A 352 -13.94 -1.35 -28.10
CA GLY A 352 -12.83 -1.52 -29.06
C GLY A 352 -11.44 -1.36 -28.42
N THR A 353 -11.33 -1.31 -27.09
CA THR A 353 -10.03 -1.17 -26.41
C THR A 353 -9.13 -2.37 -26.75
N VAL A 354 -7.89 -2.07 -27.15
CA VAL A 354 -6.92 -3.08 -27.55
C VAL A 354 -5.99 -3.39 -26.38
N ILE A 355 -5.78 -4.68 -26.11
CA ILE A 355 -4.73 -5.12 -25.18
C ILE A 355 -3.38 -4.86 -25.88
N PRO A 356 -2.46 -4.07 -25.29
CA PRO A 356 -1.18 -3.79 -25.93
C PRO A 356 -0.37 -5.07 -26.13
N SER A 357 0.20 -5.26 -27.30
CA SER A 357 1.11 -6.38 -27.59
C SER A 357 2.55 -6.10 -27.18
N THR A 358 2.89 -4.83 -26.97
CA THR A 358 4.21 -4.35 -26.53
C THR A 358 4.06 -3.30 -25.45
N LEU A 359 5.04 -3.22 -24.57
CA LEU A 359 5.12 -2.25 -23.49
C LEU A 359 6.42 -1.43 -23.62
N PRO A 360 6.52 -0.25 -23.00
CA PRO A 360 7.74 0.57 -23.00
C PRO A 360 8.95 -0.20 -22.44
N VAL A 361 10.13 0.10 -22.99
CA VAL A 361 11.38 -0.52 -22.55
C VAL A 361 11.65 -0.21 -21.08
N VAL A 362 11.99 -1.23 -20.31
CA VAL A 362 12.31 -1.14 -18.88
C VAL A 362 13.81 -1.29 -18.68
N SER A 363 14.46 -0.27 -18.12
CA SER A 363 15.85 -0.40 -17.68
C SER A 363 15.89 -1.21 -16.38
N LEU A 364 16.70 -2.26 -16.36
CA LEU A 364 16.90 -3.16 -15.22
C LEU A 364 18.37 -3.14 -14.82
N PRO A 365 18.70 -3.37 -13.52
CA PRO A 365 20.08 -3.58 -13.11
C PRO A 365 20.74 -4.71 -13.92
N ASP A 366 21.96 -4.44 -14.44
CA ASP A 366 22.73 -5.44 -15.20
C ASP A 366 23.52 -6.33 -14.25
N PRO A 367 23.21 -7.63 -14.15
CA PRO A 367 23.96 -8.53 -13.28
C PRO A 367 25.42 -8.74 -13.72
N GLY A 368 25.73 -8.48 -15.01
CA GLY A 368 27.10 -8.54 -15.53
C GLY A 368 28.02 -7.41 -15.03
N ALA A 369 27.42 -6.32 -14.54
CA ALA A 369 28.14 -5.18 -13.95
C ALA A 369 28.30 -5.30 -12.41
N ALA A 370 27.92 -6.42 -11.82
CA ALA A 370 27.97 -6.58 -10.36
C ALA A 370 29.40 -6.62 -9.84
N VAL A 371 29.69 -5.76 -8.87
CA VAL A 371 31.01 -5.65 -8.21
C VAL A 371 31.07 -6.37 -6.88
N ARG A 372 29.93 -6.83 -6.34
CA ARG A 372 29.84 -7.51 -5.05
C ARG A 372 28.65 -8.44 -4.98
N GLU A 373 28.76 -9.49 -4.16
CA GLU A 373 27.64 -10.35 -3.76
C GLU A 373 27.43 -10.26 -2.23
N ARG A 374 26.14 -10.30 -1.81
CA ARG A 374 25.74 -10.32 -0.38
C ARG A 374 24.67 -11.38 -0.17
N THR A 375 24.62 -11.93 1.04
CA THR A 375 23.56 -12.82 1.49
C THR A 375 22.85 -12.23 2.72
N PHE A 376 21.53 -12.26 2.68
CA PHE A 376 20.64 -11.89 3.79
C PHE A 376 19.80 -13.11 4.13
N VAL A 377 20.01 -13.65 5.32
CA VAL A 377 19.32 -14.85 5.82
C VAL A 377 18.17 -14.41 6.71
N PHE A 378 16.94 -14.74 6.30
CA PHE A 378 15.72 -14.50 7.04
C PHE A 378 15.40 -15.72 7.88
N GLU A 379 15.34 -15.54 9.19
CA GLU A 379 15.19 -16.62 10.17
C GLU A 379 14.02 -16.33 11.11
N SER A 380 13.17 -17.32 11.32
CA SER A 380 12.08 -17.28 12.30
C SER A 380 12.18 -18.51 13.20
N PHE A 381 12.54 -18.30 14.46
CA PHE A 381 12.70 -19.38 15.42
C PHE A 381 12.31 -18.93 16.84
N GLN A 382 11.48 -19.70 17.53
CA GLN A 382 11.06 -19.47 18.91
C GLN A 382 10.61 -18.02 19.21
N MET A 383 9.73 -17.47 18.38
CA MET A 383 9.19 -16.09 18.45
C MET A 383 10.20 -14.99 18.11
N ASN A 384 11.40 -15.32 17.66
CA ASN A 384 12.38 -14.35 17.16
C ASN A 384 12.34 -14.32 15.62
N HIS A 385 12.38 -13.13 15.07
CA HIS A 385 12.43 -12.90 13.63
C HIS A 385 13.64 -12.02 13.34
N THR A 386 14.62 -12.57 12.62
CA THR A 386 15.91 -11.92 12.41
C THR A 386 16.33 -11.90 10.94
N ILE A 387 17.21 -10.96 10.61
CA ILE A 387 18.00 -10.98 9.37
C ILE A 387 19.47 -11.13 9.75
N ASN A 388 20.14 -12.18 9.25
CA ASN A 388 21.53 -12.50 9.60
C ASN A 388 21.73 -12.64 11.11
N GLY A 389 20.78 -13.28 11.82
CA GLY A 389 20.82 -13.52 13.26
C GLY A 389 20.67 -12.27 14.12
N ARG A 390 20.18 -11.15 13.57
CA ARG A 390 20.03 -9.88 14.27
C ARG A 390 18.61 -9.33 14.13
N GLU A 391 18.09 -8.87 15.27
CA GLU A 391 16.90 -8.02 15.30
C GLU A 391 17.24 -6.57 14.93
N PHE A 392 16.24 -5.80 14.52
CA PHE A 392 16.38 -4.39 14.18
C PHE A 392 16.94 -3.55 15.31
N SER A 393 17.73 -2.57 14.94
CA SER A 393 18.20 -1.51 15.84
C SER A 393 18.07 -0.17 15.15
N MET A 394 17.40 0.77 15.78
CA MET A 394 17.13 2.11 15.24
C MET A 394 18.41 2.87 14.81
N THR A 395 19.54 2.56 15.43
CA THR A 395 20.80 3.32 15.28
C THR A 395 21.94 2.55 14.62
N ARG A 396 21.78 1.22 14.43
CA ARG A 396 22.84 0.41 13.82
C ARG A 396 22.76 0.48 12.31
N GLU A 397 23.84 0.79 11.64
CA GLU A 397 23.99 0.62 10.19
C GLU A 397 24.46 -0.81 9.92
N ASP A 398 23.60 -1.65 9.35
CA ASP A 398 23.89 -3.08 9.18
C ASP A 398 24.71 -3.33 7.93
N VAL A 399 24.43 -2.57 6.85
CA VAL A 399 25.07 -2.73 5.55
C VAL A 399 25.35 -1.36 4.95
N THR A 400 26.54 -1.20 4.35
CA THR A 400 26.90 -0.03 3.55
C THR A 400 27.05 -0.42 2.09
N VAL A 401 26.40 0.33 1.19
CA VAL A 401 26.38 0.10 -0.26
C VAL A 401 26.86 1.38 -0.97
N PRO A 402 27.85 1.30 -1.83
CA PRO A 402 28.26 2.44 -2.65
C PRO A 402 27.17 2.82 -3.66
N PHE A 403 26.90 4.11 -3.78
CA PHE A 403 25.93 4.63 -4.75
C PHE A 403 26.42 4.40 -6.19
N GLY A 404 25.55 3.87 -7.02
CA GLY A 404 25.82 3.57 -8.42
C GLY A 404 26.35 2.17 -8.67
N ASP A 405 26.86 1.49 -7.65
CA ASP A 405 27.33 0.11 -7.81
C ASP A 405 26.16 -0.84 -8.05
N THR A 406 26.37 -1.82 -8.92
CA THR A 406 25.48 -2.97 -9.04
C THR A 406 26.00 -4.08 -8.13
N GLU A 407 25.12 -4.63 -7.32
CA GLU A 407 25.43 -5.79 -6.46
C GLU A 407 24.44 -6.93 -6.74
N ILE A 408 24.86 -8.17 -6.49
CA ILE A 408 23.97 -9.33 -6.45
C ILE A 408 23.66 -9.64 -4.99
N TRP A 409 22.37 -9.58 -4.65
CA TRP A 409 21.93 -9.96 -3.32
C TRP A 409 21.21 -11.30 -3.37
N THR A 410 21.49 -12.14 -2.39
CA THR A 410 20.78 -13.40 -2.16
C THR A 410 19.93 -13.23 -0.92
N PHE A 411 18.63 -13.33 -1.07
CA PHE A 411 17.69 -13.44 0.05
C PHE A 411 17.44 -14.92 0.30
N GLU A 412 17.79 -15.40 1.47
CA GLU A 412 17.67 -16.81 1.87
C GLU A 412 16.67 -16.95 3.01
N ASN A 413 15.68 -17.81 2.85
CA ASN A 413 14.75 -18.18 3.92
C ASN A 413 15.23 -19.46 4.61
N ALA A 414 15.74 -19.33 5.82
CA ALA A 414 16.19 -20.45 6.65
C ALA A 414 15.08 -20.99 7.57
N SER A 415 13.80 -20.65 7.29
CA SER A 415 12.66 -21.02 8.15
C SER A 415 11.54 -21.72 7.38
N GLY A 416 10.63 -22.35 8.12
CA GLY A 416 9.40 -22.95 7.57
C GLY A 416 8.24 -21.98 7.35
N LEU A 417 8.47 -20.66 7.46
CA LEU A 417 7.50 -19.60 7.23
C LEU A 417 7.81 -18.83 5.93
N PRO A 418 6.81 -18.28 5.23
CA PRO A 418 7.07 -17.44 4.08
C PRO A 418 7.48 -16.03 4.52
N HIS A 419 8.38 -15.41 3.77
CA HIS A 419 8.82 -14.04 3.99
C HIS A 419 8.73 -13.23 2.69
N PRO A 420 7.78 -12.27 2.56
CA PRO A 420 7.86 -11.22 1.55
C PRO A 420 9.03 -10.28 1.93
N VAL A 421 10.04 -10.18 1.09
CA VAL A 421 11.21 -9.32 1.35
C VAL A 421 11.06 -8.03 0.58
N HIS A 422 11.05 -6.90 1.30
CA HIS A 422 10.99 -5.57 0.73
C HIS A 422 12.30 -4.80 0.93
N LEU A 423 12.71 -4.07 -0.11
CA LEU A 423 13.89 -3.21 -0.12
C LEU A 423 13.50 -1.79 -0.49
N HIS A 424 13.78 -0.84 0.38
CA HIS A 424 13.55 0.59 0.17
C HIS A 424 14.57 1.19 -0.82
N ALA A 425 14.23 2.36 -1.35
CA ALA A 425 15.09 3.25 -2.16
C ALA A 425 15.57 2.68 -3.50
N THR A 426 15.09 1.53 -3.95
CA THR A 426 15.40 0.99 -5.28
C THR A 426 14.41 -0.08 -5.71
N HIS A 427 14.47 -0.42 -7.00
CA HIS A 427 13.81 -1.61 -7.54
C HIS A 427 14.89 -2.57 -8.06
N PHE A 428 14.78 -3.83 -7.68
CA PHE A 428 15.70 -4.88 -8.09
C PHE A 428 15.14 -5.73 -9.25
N ARG A 429 16.02 -6.48 -9.89
CA ARG A 429 15.69 -7.51 -10.88
C ARG A 429 15.85 -8.89 -10.27
N VAL A 430 14.83 -9.74 -10.33
CA VAL A 430 14.93 -11.15 -9.93
C VAL A 430 15.71 -11.92 -10.98
N LEU A 431 16.74 -12.66 -10.58
CA LEU A 431 17.65 -13.39 -11.46
C LEU A 431 17.41 -14.89 -11.44
N SER A 432 17.30 -15.46 -10.25
CA SER A 432 17.14 -16.91 -10.07
C SER A 432 16.55 -17.25 -8.72
N ARG A 433 16.07 -18.47 -8.61
CA ARG A 433 15.57 -19.09 -7.38
C ARG A 433 16.17 -20.46 -7.19
N SER A 434 16.35 -20.86 -5.94
CA SER A 434 16.74 -22.23 -5.56
C SER A 434 15.98 -22.68 -4.31
N GLY A 435 15.77 -23.97 -4.13
CA GLY A 435 14.80 -24.46 -3.15
C GLY A 435 13.36 -24.12 -3.53
N GLY A 436 12.40 -24.32 -2.64
CA GLY A 436 11.00 -23.88 -2.81
C GLY A 436 10.44 -24.08 -4.23
N ARG A 437 10.12 -22.99 -4.92
CA ARG A 437 9.59 -23.00 -6.31
C ARG A 437 10.64 -23.30 -7.37
N GLY A 438 11.94 -23.09 -7.09
CA GLY A 438 13.07 -23.45 -7.95
C GLY A 438 13.20 -22.68 -9.27
N GLN A 439 12.30 -21.73 -9.57
CA GLN A 439 12.29 -20.94 -10.81
C GLN A 439 11.72 -19.55 -10.59
N VAL A 440 12.16 -18.58 -11.41
CA VAL A 440 11.57 -17.25 -11.47
C VAL A 440 10.17 -17.36 -12.05
N MET A 441 9.21 -16.74 -11.40
CA MET A 441 7.81 -16.76 -11.83
C MET A 441 7.55 -15.71 -12.91
N PRO A 442 6.61 -15.95 -13.84
CA PRO A 442 6.32 -15.01 -14.93
C PRO A 442 5.94 -13.59 -14.46
N TRP A 443 5.37 -13.45 -13.26
CA TRP A 443 5.00 -12.15 -12.69
C TRP A 443 6.13 -11.44 -11.94
N GLU A 444 7.31 -12.04 -11.84
CA GLU A 444 8.49 -11.47 -11.18
C GLU A 444 9.45 -10.80 -12.16
N ILE A 445 9.15 -10.84 -13.46
CA ILE A 445 9.91 -10.12 -14.48
C ILE A 445 9.72 -8.60 -14.32
N GLY A 446 10.72 -7.82 -14.73
CA GLY A 446 10.67 -6.36 -14.59
C GLY A 446 11.31 -5.87 -13.29
N ARG A 447 10.80 -4.75 -12.80
CA ARG A 447 11.31 -4.05 -11.61
C ARG A 447 10.48 -4.45 -10.39
N LYS A 448 11.10 -5.05 -9.39
CA LYS A 448 10.47 -5.46 -8.13
C LYS A 448 11.08 -4.69 -6.96
N ASP A 449 10.28 -4.38 -5.98
CA ASP A 449 10.75 -3.91 -4.67
C ASP A 449 10.41 -4.90 -3.54
N THR A 450 9.50 -5.82 -3.81
CA THR A 450 9.08 -6.85 -2.88
C THR A 450 9.12 -8.22 -3.57
N VAL A 451 9.68 -9.24 -2.92
CA VAL A 451 9.74 -10.60 -3.46
C VAL A 451 9.43 -11.63 -2.38
N LEU A 452 8.50 -12.55 -2.68
CA LEU A 452 8.13 -13.63 -1.78
C LEU A 452 9.24 -14.69 -1.73
N LEU A 453 9.69 -15.05 -0.53
CA LEU A 453 10.44 -16.27 -0.23
C LEU A 453 9.47 -17.34 0.30
N HIS A 454 9.40 -18.46 -0.36
CA HIS A 454 8.77 -19.67 0.21
C HIS A 454 9.65 -20.24 1.33
N PRO A 455 9.12 -21.14 2.17
CA PRO A 455 9.94 -21.87 3.14
C PRO A 455 11.17 -22.51 2.47
N PHE A 456 12.36 -22.28 3.04
CA PHE A 456 13.64 -22.82 2.58
C PHE A 456 13.99 -22.50 1.11
N GLU A 457 13.51 -21.37 0.62
CA GLU A 457 13.79 -20.84 -0.73
C GLU A 457 14.86 -19.74 -0.66
N SER A 458 15.72 -19.68 -1.67
CA SER A 458 16.63 -18.57 -1.89
C SER A 458 16.34 -17.89 -3.21
N VAL A 459 16.41 -16.54 -3.23
CA VAL A 459 16.20 -15.70 -4.40
C VAL A 459 17.42 -14.81 -4.61
N ARG A 460 18.00 -14.84 -5.81
CA ARG A 460 19.07 -13.93 -6.21
C ARG A 460 18.49 -12.77 -6.99
N VAL A 461 18.91 -11.56 -6.65
CA VAL A 461 18.46 -10.32 -7.28
C VAL A 461 19.65 -9.44 -7.65
N ALA A 462 19.54 -8.70 -8.76
CA ALA A 462 20.47 -7.60 -9.07
C ALA A 462 19.89 -6.31 -8.50
N VAL A 463 20.70 -5.60 -7.72
CA VAL A 463 20.35 -4.36 -7.01
C VAL A 463 21.26 -3.24 -7.44
N GLN A 464 20.73 -2.03 -7.64
CA GLN A 464 21.50 -0.83 -7.90
C GLN A 464 20.81 0.39 -7.33
N PHE A 465 21.49 1.19 -6.54
CA PHE A 465 20.97 2.45 -5.98
C PHE A 465 21.49 3.63 -6.79
N THR A 466 20.62 4.30 -7.55
CA THR A 466 21.03 5.35 -8.51
C THR A 466 20.28 6.67 -8.34
N THR A 467 19.34 6.76 -7.41
CA THR A 467 18.50 7.96 -7.26
C THR A 467 18.83 8.76 -6.02
N GLU A 468 18.91 8.09 -4.86
CA GLU A 468 19.10 8.76 -3.57
C GLU A 468 20.18 8.08 -2.74
N ARG A 469 20.82 8.86 -1.86
CA ARG A 469 21.78 8.41 -0.82
C ARG A 469 21.10 8.53 0.54
N GLY A 470 21.55 7.76 1.54
CA GLY A 470 21.00 7.85 2.87
C GLY A 470 20.87 6.53 3.58
N LEU A 471 20.09 6.50 4.66
CA LEU A 471 19.78 5.30 5.45
C LEU A 471 18.37 4.83 5.14
N TYR A 472 18.27 3.65 4.59
CA TYR A 472 17.02 3.00 4.17
C TYR A 472 16.89 1.63 4.80
N LEU A 473 15.81 0.91 4.49
CA LEU A 473 15.48 -0.36 5.14
C LEU A 473 15.45 -1.52 4.14
N LEU A 474 15.82 -2.70 4.64
CA LEU A 474 15.51 -4.02 4.11
C LEU A 474 14.74 -4.77 5.18
N HIS A 475 13.56 -5.30 4.90
CA HIS A 475 12.77 -5.98 5.89
C HIS A 475 11.84 -7.05 5.29
N CYS A 476 11.32 -7.92 6.16
CA CYS A 476 10.20 -8.78 5.83
C CYS A 476 8.90 -7.97 5.85
N HIS A 477 8.06 -8.11 4.84
CA HIS A 477 6.76 -7.43 4.78
C HIS A 477 5.58 -8.33 5.24
N ASN A 478 5.85 -9.39 6.01
CA ASN A 478 4.90 -9.87 6.99
C ASN A 478 4.97 -8.88 8.15
N LEU A 479 3.91 -8.10 8.36
CA LEU A 479 3.96 -6.92 9.21
C LEU A 479 4.23 -7.27 10.68
N GLU A 480 3.81 -8.44 11.13
CA GLU A 480 4.11 -8.93 12.48
C GLU A 480 5.58 -9.31 12.63
N HIS A 481 6.22 -9.86 11.58
CA HIS A 481 7.66 -10.13 11.57
C HIS A 481 8.48 -8.82 11.56
N GLU A 482 8.03 -7.83 10.78
CA GLU A 482 8.60 -6.48 10.75
C GLU A 482 8.54 -5.83 12.14
N ASP A 483 7.35 -5.81 12.78
CA ASP A 483 7.14 -5.26 14.12
C ASP A 483 7.99 -5.97 15.19
N MET A 484 8.32 -7.23 14.98
CA MET A 484 9.20 -8.03 15.86
C MET A 484 10.68 -7.90 15.49
N GLY A 485 11.04 -7.00 14.55
CA GLY A 485 12.43 -6.63 14.29
C GLY A 485 13.09 -7.36 13.10
N MET A 486 12.34 -8.03 12.19
CA MET A 486 12.91 -8.59 10.97
C MET A 486 13.23 -7.48 9.95
N MET A 487 14.12 -6.58 10.33
CA MET A 487 14.58 -5.42 9.57
C MET A 487 16.07 -5.17 9.73
N GLN A 488 16.68 -4.52 8.73
CA GLN A 488 18.06 -4.02 8.75
C GLN A 488 18.15 -2.64 8.11
N ASN A 489 19.08 -1.82 8.61
CA ASN A 489 19.41 -0.54 8.01
C ASN A 489 20.47 -0.71 6.91
N ILE A 490 20.19 -0.13 5.75
CA ILE A 490 21.07 -0.10 4.58
C ILE A 490 21.52 1.35 4.36
N ARG A 491 22.82 1.62 4.55
CA ARG A 491 23.45 2.93 4.28
C ARG A 491 23.91 2.98 2.84
N ILE A 492 23.41 3.92 2.05
CA ILE A 492 23.85 4.21 0.69
C ILE A 492 24.78 5.43 0.73
N VAL A 493 26.05 5.27 0.32
CA VAL A 493 27.09 6.28 0.43
C VAL A 493 27.58 6.78 -0.93
#